data_a79a7a06e6e0758c66f39eb9f2b77041
#
_entry.id   a79a7a06e6e0758c66f39eb9f2b77041
#
_cell.length_a   1.000
_cell.length_b   1.000
_cell.length_c   1.000
_cell.angle_alpha   90.00
_cell.angle_beta   90.00
_cell.angle_gamma   90.00
#
_symmetry.space_group_name_H-M   'P 1'
#
loop_
_entity.id
_entity.type
_entity.pdbx_description
1 polymer ?
#
loop_
_entity_poly.entity_id
_entity_poly.type
_entity_poly.pdbx_seq_one_letter_code
_entity_poly.pdbx_strand_id
1 'polypeptide(L)'
;MKLASPAPLSVWRPLALDDFLVGAPHYPEHVDQTYWQRDAERMAAAGFNAVRMGEFAWHLMEPREGVFDFSLFDRAIAILGQHGVNTIFCTPTATPPRWLTATYPEVLRVDEHGRTASHGSRQHADTASPVYRLHSRRITKALAEHYRDNPHVIGWQTDNELNTTVSTSYSEATLREFRRYLRGRYATIADLNFAWGGDFWALAYDSFDQVVLPLSGAPGHPSPGHVQDFHRFLATATAAFQHDQVEILRAANADWFIFHNLGRLVDIDFRGQFGQDLDFLGFDIYPMLYDEMQRTGGHAATQALHLDVCRGFTGNFIVPEQASGFGSQPTFSTMTPEPGEMRRMAMSSVARGADGLMFFRWRPAHFGAEIYWMGILDHDDVPRRRYEEAARFASDIARIKSDLLGTSVRMDVGIAGADFDNQEAYKTYPIGLPSPFEDATRLHRYCYDNGIACGFIHPEDDLTRLKLLYVPHWVMWKPEWDERVEDFVKTGGTLVVGAMTGTRDANNHIIRTMAPGPGLSRLCGVRVEEFGRVAEPGVDGLFVLQGGEGGSHKPAKMHPAGSTE
;
A
#
# COMPACT_ATOMS: atom_id res chain seq x y z
N MET A 1 11.45 22.21 8.65
CA MET A 1 11.00 21.01 9.38
C MET A 1 12.08 19.97 9.21
N LYS A 2 12.82 19.60 10.29
CA LYS A 2 13.89 18.60 10.18
C LYS A 2 13.33 17.25 10.61
N LEU A 3 13.04 16.38 9.65
CA LEU A 3 12.91 14.96 9.96
C LEU A 3 14.31 14.38 10.18
N ALA A 4 14.52 13.73 11.32
CA ALA A 4 15.71 12.92 11.53
C ALA A 4 15.77 11.84 10.43
N SER A 5 16.98 11.32 10.14
CA SER A 5 17.13 10.15 9.24
C SER A 5 16.04 9.12 9.53
N PRO A 6 15.46 8.48 8.50
CA PRO A 6 14.33 7.57 8.70
C PRO A 6 14.67 6.57 9.79
N ALA A 7 13.88 6.59 10.86
CA ALA A 7 13.99 5.61 11.93
C ALA A 7 13.61 4.23 11.38
N PRO A 8 14.11 3.13 11.96
CA PRO A 8 13.69 1.78 11.57
C PRO A 8 12.17 1.68 11.50
N LEU A 9 11.65 0.98 10.50
CA LEU A 9 10.21 0.75 10.35
C LEU A 9 9.66 0.13 11.64
N SER A 10 8.56 0.68 12.13
CA SER A 10 7.88 0.18 13.32
C SER A 10 6.44 0.65 13.35
N VAL A 11 5.53 -0.26 13.63
CA VAL A 11 4.10 0.04 13.84
C VAL A 11 3.86 1.06 14.97
N TRP A 12 4.82 1.19 15.90
CA TRP A 12 4.74 2.11 17.04
C TRP A 12 5.34 3.49 16.79
N ARG A 13 5.77 3.78 15.57
CA ARG A 13 6.45 5.02 15.22
C ARG A 13 5.46 6.16 15.04
N PRO A 14 5.50 7.24 15.85
CA PRO A 14 4.77 8.48 15.54
C PRO A 14 5.45 9.21 14.37
N LEU A 15 4.71 10.07 13.68
CA LEU A 15 5.33 10.99 12.72
C LEU A 15 5.99 12.16 13.46
N ALA A 16 7.10 12.64 12.89
CA ALA A 16 7.80 13.83 13.36
C ALA A 16 7.35 15.07 12.57
N LEU A 17 6.04 15.31 12.51
CA LEU A 17 5.48 16.52 11.90
C LEU A 17 5.36 17.62 12.94
N ASP A 18 5.68 18.87 12.55
CA ASP A 18 5.55 20.04 13.45
C ASP A 18 4.09 20.49 13.59
N ASP A 19 3.23 20.12 12.65
CA ASP A 19 1.80 20.41 12.70
C ASP A 19 1.00 19.26 12.06
N PHE A 20 -0.27 19.15 12.47
CA PHE A 20 -1.22 18.25 11.82
C PHE A 20 -1.60 18.82 10.46
N LEU A 21 -1.47 18.02 9.40
CA LEU A 21 -1.77 18.46 8.03
C LEU A 21 -3.27 18.35 7.74
N VAL A 22 -3.92 19.46 7.44
CA VAL A 22 -5.32 19.47 6.97
C VAL A 22 -5.41 20.18 5.64
N GLY A 23 -6.04 19.52 4.65
CA GLY A 23 -6.13 20.13 3.33
C GLY A 23 -6.91 19.35 2.30
N ALA A 24 -6.52 19.51 1.05
CA ALA A 24 -7.11 18.82 -0.09
C ALA A 24 -6.09 18.68 -1.25
N PRO A 25 -6.20 17.65 -2.10
CA PRO A 25 -5.61 17.68 -3.44
C PRO A 25 -6.19 18.87 -4.23
N HIS A 26 -5.29 19.62 -4.84
CA HIS A 26 -5.61 20.81 -5.62
C HIS A 26 -4.96 20.74 -6.99
N TYR A 27 -5.75 20.90 -8.03
CA TYR A 27 -5.31 20.77 -9.43
C TYR A 27 -5.43 22.15 -10.11
N PRO A 28 -4.44 23.04 -9.97
CA PRO A 28 -4.48 24.37 -10.57
C PRO A 28 -4.60 24.32 -12.11
N GLU A 29 -4.11 23.24 -12.73
CA GLU A 29 -4.22 22.99 -14.16
C GLU A 29 -5.65 22.68 -14.66
N HIS A 30 -6.55 22.34 -13.74
CA HIS A 30 -7.97 22.07 -14.07
C HIS A 30 -8.88 23.26 -13.83
N VAL A 31 -8.36 24.38 -13.30
CA VAL A 31 -9.15 25.51 -12.82
C VAL A 31 -8.67 26.82 -13.42
N ASP A 32 -9.60 27.66 -13.87
CA ASP A 32 -9.26 28.99 -14.36
C ASP A 32 -8.53 29.80 -13.27
N GLN A 33 -7.46 30.49 -13.65
CA GLN A 33 -6.61 31.26 -12.73
C GLN A 33 -7.37 32.35 -11.95
N THR A 34 -8.50 32.82 -12.45
CA THR A 34 -9.36 33.81 -11.77
C THR A 34 -9.94 33.29 -10.45
N TYR A 35 -9.96 31.97 -10.25
CA TYR A 35 -10.43 31.35 -9.01
C TYR A 35 -9.33 31.20 -7.95
N TRP A 36 -8.04 31.17 -8.31
CA TRP A 36 -6.94 30.74 -7.43
C TRP A 36 -6.81 31.57 -6.16
N GLN A 37 -6.92 32.91 -6.28
CA GLN A 37 -6.85 33.79 -5.10
C GLN A 37 -7.99 33.49 -4.12
N ARG A 38 -9.22 33.37 -4.62
CA ARG A 38 -10.39 33.07 -3.81
C ARG A 38 -10.34 31.66 -3.23
N ASP A 39 -9.76 30.71 -3.94
CA ASP A 39 -9.57 29.35 -3.44
C ASP A 39 -8.59 29.32 -2.26
N ALA A 40 -7.47 30.01 -2.37
CA ALA A 40 -6.50 30.13 -1.28
C ALA A 40 -7.11 30.80 -0.04
N GLU A 41 -7.88 31.89 -0.22
CA GLU A 41 -8.63 32.57 0.86
C GLU A 41 -9.63 31.63 1.55
N ARG A 42 -10.36 30.83 0.77
CA ARG A 42 -11.34 29.87 1.30
C ARG A 42 -10.67 28.68 2.01
N MET A 43 -9.56 28.18 1.48
CA MET A 43 -8.76 27.12 2.14
C MET A 43 -8.27 27.60 3.51
N ALA A 44 -7.67 28.79 3.55
CA ALA A 44 -7.22 29.38 4.81
C ALA A 44 -8.37 29.62 5.79
N ALA A 45 -9.51 30.14 5.31
CA ALA A 45 -10.72 30.36 6.13
C ALA A 45 -11.31 29.03 6.67
N ALA A 46 -11.17 27.93 5.94
CA ALA A 46 -11.54 26.58 6.40
C ALA A 46 -10.54 25.97 7.38
N GLY A 47 -9.39 26.62 7.63
CA GLY A 47 -8.33 26.11 8.51
C GLY A 47 -7.41 25.10 7.82
N PHE A 48 -7.37 25.08 6.50
CA PHE A 48 -6.43 24.24 5.75
C PHE A 48 -5.03 24.87 5.78
N ASN A 49 -4.02 24.03 5.99
CA ASN A 49 -2.60 24.44 6.03
C ASN A 49 -1.75 23.78 4.95
N ALA A 50 -2.32 22.84 4.19
CA ALA A 50 -1.60 22.16 3.12
C ALA A 50 -2.51 21.82 1.93
N VAL A 51 -1.91 21.75 0.74
CA VAL A 51 -2.49 21.12 -0.46
C VAL A 51 -1.51 20.12 -1.05
N ARG A 52 -2.03 19.16 -1.82
CA ARG A 52 -1.24 18.24 -2.64
C ARG A 52 -1.50 18.53 -4.11
N MET A 53 -0.46 18.56 -4.96
CA MET A 53 -0.62 18.84 -6.38
C MET A 53 0.50 18.30 -7.25
N GLY A 54 0.22 18.12 -8.54
CA GLY A 54 1.20 17.91 -9.60
C GLY A 54 1.35 16.48 -10.11
N GLU A 55 0.72 15.48 -9.51
CA GLU A 55 0.89 14.05 -9.80
C GLU A 55 0.56 13.63 -11.24
N PHE A 56 -0.27 14.41 -11.95
CA PHE A 56 -0.72 14.08 -13.31
C PHE A 56 -0.32 15.11 -14.38
N ALA A 57 0.55 16.06 -14.02
CA ALA A 57 0.80 17.24 -14.84
C ALA A 57 2.15 17.22 -15.57
N TRP A 58 2.79 16.05 -15.79
CA TRP A 58 4.09 15.99 -16.48
C TRP A 58 4.09 16.70 -17.84
N HIS A 59 3.02 16.55 -18.62
CA HIS A 59 2.90 17.17 -19.95
C HIS A 59 2.95 18.71 -19.92
N LEU A 60 2.56 19.35 -18.82
CA LEU A 60 2.68 20.79 -18.60
C LEU A 60 4.06 21.19 -18.11
N MET A 61 4.62 20.38 -17.20
CA MET A 61 5.94 20.60 -16.60
C MET A 61 7.08 20.37 -17.60
N GLU A 62 6.89 19.49 -18.57
CA GLU A 62 7.83 19.18 -19.64
C GLU A 62 7.05 18.98 -20.96
N PRO A 63 6.59 20.08 -21.62
CA PRO A 63 5.77 20.02 -22.82
C PRO A 63 6.47 19.41 -24.03
N ARG A 64 7.80 19.41 -24.03
CA ARG A 64 8.68 18.72 -24.98
C ARG A 64 9.90 18.20 -24.24
N GLU A 65 10.50 17.15 -24.75
CA GLU A 65 11.66 16.55 -24.13
C GLU A 65 12.76 17.57 -23.81
N GLY A 66 13.13 17.66 -22.53
CA GLY A 66 14.17 18.58 -22.02
C GLY A 66 13.76 20.07 -21.95
N VAL A 67 12.52 20.40 -22.26
CA VAL A 67 11.99 21.77 -22.15
C VAL A 67 11.03 21.85 -20.96
N PHE A 68 11.47 22.49 -19.87
CA PHE A 68 10.71 22.57 -18.65
C PHE A 68 9.99 23.92 -18.49
N ASP A 69 8.75 23.88 -18.02
CA ASP A 69 7.95 25.06 -17.64
C ASP A 69 7.17 24.78 -16.35
N PHE A 70 7.59 25.39 -15.26
CA PHE A 70 6.97 25.25 -13.94
C PHE A 70 6.11 26.48 -13.57
N SER A 71 6.00 27.47 -14.47
CA SER A 71 5.41 28.78 -14.20
C SER A 71 3.96 28.72 -13.70
N LEU A 72 3.17 27.72 -14.12
CA LEU A 72 1.81 27.52 -13.65
C LEU A 72 1.81 27.18 -12.15
N PHE A 73 2.63 26.22 -11.75
CA PHE A 73 2.73 25.77 -10.37
C PHE A 73 3.42 26.81 -9.47
N ASP A 74 4.41 27.55 -9.99
CA ASP A 74 5.06 28.65 -9.25
C ASP A 74 4.04 29.68 -8.80
N ARG A 75 3.14 30.09 -9.71
CA ARG A 75 2.07 31.05 -9.39
C ARG A 75 1.07 30.48 -8.38
N ALA A 76 0.65 29.23 -8.54
CA ALA A 76 -0.29 28.59 -7.63
C ALA A 76 0.30 28.47 -6.22
N ILE A 77 1.55 28.00 -6.10
CA ILE A 77 2.27 27.87 -4.82
C ILE A 77 2.44 29.24 -4.15
N ALA A 78 2.81 30.28 -4.91
CA ALA A 78 2.98 31.62 -4.37
C ALA A 78 1.67 32.20 -3.80
N ILE A 79 0.55 32.01 -4.50
CA ILE A 79 -0.78 32.45 -4.03
C ILE A 79 -1.18 31.69 -2.76
N LEU A 80 -1.06 30.38 -2.75
CA LEU A 80 -1.39 29.54 -1.59
C LEU A 80 -0.52 29.90 -0.38
N GLY A 81 0.78 30.05 -0.59
CA GLY A 81 1.75 30.42 0.45
C GLY A 81 1.47 31.78 1.10
N GLN A 82 0.99 32.78 0.35
CA GLN A 82 0.56 34.07 0.89
C GLN A 82 -0.59 33.95 1.91
N HIS A 83 -1.38 32.86 1.81
CA HIS A 83 -2.48 32.55 2.72
C HIS A 83 -2.13 31.51 3.79
N GLY A 84 -0.83 31.12 3.90
CA GLY A 84 -0.38 30.12 4.88
C GLY A 84 -0.73 28.68 4.52
N VAL A 85 -1.10 28.43 3.26
CA VAL A 85 -1.38 27.07 2.75
C VAL A 85 -0.13 26.57 2.02
N ASN A 86 0.55 25.60 2.60
CA ASN A 86 1.76 25.01 2.04
C ASN A 86 1.45 23.94 0.99
N THR A 87 2.46 23.55 0.23
CA THR A 87 2.33 22.57 -0.85
C THR A 87 3.10 21.30 -0.53
N ILE A 88 2.43 20.18 -0.63
CA ILE A 88 3.04 18.87 -0.85
C ILE A 88 3.05 18.67 -2.36
N PHE A 89 4.24 18.66 -2.95
CA PHE A 89 4.35 18.49 -4.39
C PHE A 89 4.45 16.99 -4.75
N CYS A 90 3.99 16.62 -5.95
CA CYS A 90 4.06 15.23 -6.39
C CYS A 90 5.01 15.09 -7.59
N THR A 91 5.76 13.99 -7.64
CA THR A 91 6.42 13.64 -8.90
C THR A 91 5.38 13.17 -9.91
N PRO A 92 5.40 13.69 -11.17
CA PRO A 92 4.29 13.53 -12.10
C PRO A 92 4.34 12.21 -12.90
N THR A 93 5.03 11.22 -12.39
CA THR A 93 5.39 10.01 -13.13
C THR A 93 4.25 9.04 -13.36
N ALA A 94 3.10 9.19 -12.69
CA ALA A 94 1.92 8.36 -12.93
C ALA A 94 1.34 8.52 -14.36
N THR A 95 1.58 9.68 -15.00
CA THR A 95 1.05 10.00 -16.34
C THR A 95 2.13 10.54 -17.27
N PRO A 96 2.95 9.67 -17.87
CA PRO A 96 3.99 10.12 -18.81
C PRO A 96 3.38 10.88 -19.99
N PRO A 97 4.04 11.95 -20.48
CA PRO A 97 3.53 12.78 -21.56
C PRO A 97 3.54 12.06 -22.91
N ARG A 98 2.72 12.50 -23.84
CA ARG A 98 2.59 11.87 -25.16
C ARG A 98 3.89 11.82 -25.94
N TRP A 99 4.72 12.87 -25.86
CA TRP A 99 6.01 12.88 -26.56
C TRP A 99 6.88 11.70 -26.12
N LEU A 100 6.87 11.33 -24.82
CA LEU A 100 7.65 10.21 -24.28
C LEU A 100 7.16 8.87 -24.83
N THR A 101 5.86 8.60 -24.74
CA THR A 101 5.30 7.33 -25.24
C THR A 101 5.27 7.23 -26.76
N ALA A 102 5.36 8.34 -27.49
CA ALA A 102 5.46 8.35 -28.94
C ALA A 102 6.89 8.14 -29.46
N THR A 103 7.87 8.71 -28.75
CA THR A 103 9.29 8.60 -29.14
C THR A 103 9.89 7.29 -28.65
N TYR A 104 9.45 6.80 -27.49
CA TYR A 104 9.96 5.61 -26.81
C TYR A 104 8.83 4.62 -26.49
N PRO A 105 8.18 4.01 -27.49
CA PRO A 105 7.02 3.14 -27.26
C PRO A 105 7.34 1.90 -26.40
N GLU A 106 8.60 1.53 -26.28
CA GLU A 106 9.09 0.45 -25.42
C GLU A 106 8.94 0.74 -23.91
N VAL A 107 8.57 1.97 -23.53
CA VAL A 107 8.25 2.30 -22.13
C VAL A 107 6.87 1.79 -21.73
N LEU A 108 6.02 1.44 -22.67
CA LEU A 108 4.66 1.00 -22.39
C LEU A 108 4.62 -0.42 -21.83
N ARG A 109 3.74 -0.66 -20.87
CA ARG A 109 3.48 -2.01 -20.36
C ARG A 109 2.92 -2.92 -21.43
N VAL A 110 3.21 -4.19 -21.30
CA VAL A 110 2.64 -5.26 -22.12
C VAL A 110 1.92 -6.23 -21.19
N ASP A 111 0.69 -6.61 -21.52
CA ASP A 111 -0.04 -7.59 -20.72
C ASP A 111 0.38 -9.04 -21.02
N GLU A 112 -0.15 -10.00 -20.27
CA GLU A 112 0.16 -11.43 -20.43
C GLU A 112 -0.27 -12.01 -21.79
N HIS A 113 -1.11 -11.30 -22.54
CA HIS A 113 -1.55 -11.69 -23.90
C HIS A 113 -0.74 -11.00 -25.01
N GLY A 114 0.33 -10.27 -24.65
CA GLY A 114 1.18 -9.55 -25.58
C GLY A 114 0.61 -8.23 -26.09
N ARG A 115 -0.46 -7.69 -25.47
CA ARG A 115 -1.07 -6.42 -25.87
C ARG A 115 -0.36 -5.27 -25.17
N THR A 116 0.13 -4.32 -25.96
CA THR A 116 0.74 -3.10 -25.45
C THR A 116 -0.30 -2.12 -24.93
N ALA A 117 -0.07 -1.54 -23.76
CA ALA A 117 -0.92 -0.50 -23.18
C ALA A 117 -0.98 0.74 -24.07
N SER A 118 -2.15 1.38 -24.12
CA SER A 118 -2.34 2.63 -24.86
C SER A 118 -1.94 3.83 -24.01
N HIS A 119 -1.45 4.89 -24.68
CA HIS A 119 -1.36 6.20 -24.04
C HIS A 119 -2.76 6.75 -23.74
N GLY A 120 -2.88 7.53 -22.67
CA GLY A 120 -4.13 8.26 -22.34
C GLY A 120 -4.83 7.77 -21.08
N SER A 121 -4.11 7.04 -20.23
CA SER A 121 -4.54 6.68 -18.88
C SER A 121 -3.39 6.95 -17.92
N ARG A 122 -3.48 6.44 -16.68
CA ARG A 122 -2.38 6.45 -15.71
C ARG A 122 -1.76 5.06 -15.57
N GLN A 123 -0.50 4.98 -15.13
CA GLN A 123 0.24 3.73 -14.86
C GLN A 123 0.43 2.81 -16.09
N HIS A 124 0.35 3.37 -17.30
CA HIS A 124 0.54 2.62 -18.54
C HIS A 124 2.02 2.43 -18.92
N ALA A 125 2.95 3.07 -18.19
CA ALA A 125 4.39 2.86 -18.37
C ALA A 125 4.92 1.74 -17.48
N ASP A 126 5.94 1.04 -17.97
CA ASP A 126 6.62 -0.06 -17.28
C ASP A 126 7.72 0.48 -16.36
N THR A 127 7.54 0.36 -15.06
CA THR A 127 8.50 0.80 -14.05
C THR A 127 9.82 0.03 -14.10
N ALA A 128 9.86 -1.15 -14.72
CA ALA A 128 11.09 -1.88 -14.99
C ALA A 128 11.86 -1.36 -16.22
N SER A 129 11.26 -0.50 -17.06
CA SER A 129 11.91 0.03 -18.25
C SER A 129 13.04 1.01 -17.89
N PRO A 130 14.30 0.74 -18.27
CA PRO A 130 15.41 1.69 -18.03
C PRO A 130 15.19 3.05 -18.71
N VAL A 131 14.53 3.08 -19.86
CA VAL A 131 14.21 4.33 -20.58
C VAL A 131 13.20 5.14 -19.80
N TYR A 132 12.14 4.51 -19.29
CA TYR A 132 11.15 5.20 -18.46
C TYR A 132 11.78 5.74 -17.17
N ARG A 133 12.58 4.94 -16.47
CA ARG A 133 13.33 5.36 -15.27
C ARG A 133 14.25 6.54 -15.55
N LEU A 134 14.95 6.55 -16.68
CA LEU A 134 15.82 7.67 -17.08
C LEU A 134 15.03 8.99 -17.17
N HIS A 135 13.88 8.98 -17.84
CA HIS A 135 13.05 10.18 -17.99
C HIS A 135 12.37 10.58 -16.67
N SER A 136 11.93 9.61 -15.85
CA SER A 136 11.39 9.86 -14.51
C SER A 136 12.41 10.53 -13.59
N ARG A 137 13.66 10.06 -13.59
CA ARG A 137 14.77 10.70 -12.86
C ARG A 137 15.01 12.12 -13.35
N ARG A 138 14.95 12.37 -14.66
CA ARG A 138 15.18 13.69 -15.25
C ARG A 138 14.15 14.72 -14.81
N ILE A 139 12.85 14.39 -14.92
CA ILE A 139 11.78 15.33 -14.48
C ILE A 139 11.82 15.52 -12.96
N THR A 140 12.03 14.46 -12.18
CA THR A 140 12.17 14.57 -10.72
C THR A 140 13.32 15.48 -10.33
N LYS A 141 14.47 15.35 -11.01
CA LYS A 141 15.64 16.21 -10.77
C LYS A 141 15.34 17.68 -11.10
N ALA A 142 14.73 17.95 -12.24
CA ALA A 142 14.38 19.31 -12.64
C ALA A 142 13.44 19.97 -11.63
N LEU A 143 12.43 19.25 -11.15
CA LEU A 143 11.49 19.71 -10.12
C LEU A 143 12.18 19.93 -8.77
N ALA A 144 12.99 18.96 -8.33
CA ALA A 144 13.71 19.05 -7.07
C ALA A 144 14.67 20.24 -7.02
N GLU A 145 15.43 20.47 -8.10
CA GLU A 145 16.34 21.62 -8.23
C GLU A 145 15.60 22.96 -8.26
N HIS A 146 14.44 23.01 -8.95
CA HIS A 146 13.62 24.21 -9.06
C HIS A 146 12.98 24.63 -7.73
N TYR A 147 12.46 23.67 -6.97
CA TYR A 147 11.75 23.95 -5.71
C TYR A 147 12.60 23.85 -4.46
N ARG A 148 13.91 23.55 -4.57
CA ARG A 148 14.81 23.31 -3.44
C ARG A 148 14.74 24.37 -2.34
N ASP A 149 14.69 25.64 -2.72
CA ASP A 149 14.71 26.78 -1.81
C ASP A 149 13.33 27.43 -1.63
N ASN A 150 12.26 26.82 -2.12
CA ASN A 150 10.91 27.33 -1.99
C ASN A 150 10.33 26.99 -0.60
N PRO A 151 10.11 27.98 0.30
CA PRO A 151 9.67 27.72 1.67
C PRO A 151 8.24 27.16 1.78
N HIS A 152 7.46 27.25 0.70
CA HIS A 152 6.08 26.76 0.66
C HIS A 152 5.96 25.33 0.15
N VAL A 153 7.04 24.72 -0.34
CA VAL A 153 7.10 23.29 -0.68
C VAL A 153 7.66 22.55 0.53
N ILE A 154 6.78 21.86 1.28
CA ILE A 154 7.13 21.27 2.58
C ILE A 154 7.44 19.78 2.52
N GLY A 155 7.10 19.10 1.43
CA GLY A 155 7.32 17.67 1.26
C GLY A 155 6.87 17.18 -0.11
N TRP A 156 7.09 15.89 -0.36
CA TRP A 156 6.84 15.26 -1.64
C TRP A 156 6.08 13.93 -1.52
N GLN A 157 5.15 13.74 -2.44
CA GLN A 157 4.62 12.42 -2.76
C GLN A 157 5.35 11.90 -4.01
N THR A 158 5.82 10.67 -3.96
CA THR A 158 6.34 9.99 -5.17
C THR A 158 5.19 9.43 -5.97
N ASP A 159 5.12 9.70 -7.30
CA ASP A 159 4.13 9.12 -8.21
C ASP A 159 2.67 9.27 -7.69
N ASN A 160 1.79 8.35 -8.04
CA ASN A 160 0.44 8.23 -7.48
C ASN A 160 -0.04 6.80 -7.49
N GLU A 161 -0.42 6.28 -6.34
CA GLU A 161 -1.06 4.96 -6.16
C GLU A 161 -0.38 3.85 -6.98
N LEU A 162 0.94 3.71 -6.87
CA LEU A 162 1.71 2.70 -7.61
C LEU A 162 1.05 1.31 -7.51
N ASN A 163 0.97 0.62 -8.63
CA ASN A 163 0.39 -0.71 -8.78
C ASN A 163 -1.13 -0.81 -8.55
N THR A 164 -1.85 0.27 -8.24
CA THR A 164 -3.30 0.22 -7.96
C THR A 164 -4.12 -0.22 -9.17
N THR A 165 -3.75 0.25 -10.36
CA THR A 165 -4.46 -0.10 -11.61
C THR A 165 -3.87 -1.34 -12.27
N VAL A 166 -2.53 -1.43 -12.33
CA VAL A 166 -1.79 -2.53 -12.94
C VAL A 166 -0.44 -2.67 -12.25
N SER A 167 -0.10 -3.89 -11.82
CA SER A 167 1.16 -4.21 -11.13
C SER A 167 2.17 -4.96 -12.00
N THR A 168 1.71 -5.56 -13.10
CA THR A 168 2.52 -6.45 -13.94
C THR A 168 2.86 -5.83 -15.28
N SER A 169 3.97 -6.28 -15.86
CA SER A 169 4.32 -6.06 -17.27
C SER A 169 5.02 -7.29 -17.80
N TYR A 170 4.74 -7.63 -19.04
CA TYR A 170 5.36 -8.74 -19.78
C TYR A 170 6.16 -8.21 -20.98
N SER A 171 6.70 -7.01 -20.84
CA SER A 171 7.52 -6.36 -21.87
C SER A 171 8.90 -7.01 -21.98
N GLU A 172 9.58 -6.75 -23.11
CA GLU A 172 10.98 -7.15 -23.28
C GLU A 172 11.91 -6.49 -22.26
N ALA A 173 11.58 -5.29 -21.78
CA ALA A 173 12.32 -4.64 -20.71
C ALA A 173 12.17 -5.41 -19.39
N THR A 174 10.93 -5.75 -19.01
CA THR A 174 10.63 -6.60 -17.86
C THR A 174 11.36 -7.93 -17.93
N LEU A 175 11.35 -8.62 -19.08
CA LEU A 175 12.06 -9.90 -19.23
C LEU A 175 13.58 -9.75 -19.02
N ARG A 176 14.21 -8.74 -19.62
CA ARG A 176 15.66 -8.50 -19.44
C ARG A 176 16.01 -8.18 -17.99
N GLU A 177 15.22 -7.34 -17.33
CA GLU A 177 15.46 -6.98 -15.92
C GLU A 177 15.19 -8.16 -14.98
N PHE A 178 14.17 -8.99 -15.26
CA PHE A 178 13.92 -10.22 -14.50
C PHE A 178 15.10 -11.19 -14.59
N ARG A 179 15.64 -11.42 -15.78
CA ARG A 179 16.85 -12.24 -15.96
C ARG A 179 18.07 -11.66 -15.23
N ARG A 180 18.20 -10.32 -15.18
CA ARG A 180 19.25 -9.65 -14.39
C ARG A 180 19.04 -9.88 -12.89
N TYR A 181 17.82 -9.72 -12.40
CA TYR A 181 17.44 -9.98 -11.01
C TYR A 181 17.78 -11.42 -10.61
N LEU A 182 17.44 -12.40 -11.44
CA LEU A 182 17.72 -13.81 -11.17
C LEU A 182 19.23 -14.11 -11.10
N ARG A 183 20.04 -13.51 -11.98
CA ARG A 183 21.52 -13.62 -11.89
C ARG A 183 22.10 -12.99 -10.63
N GLY A 184 21.44 -12.03 -10.05
CA GLY A 184 21.83 -11.46 -8.73
C GLY A 184 21.38 -12.32 -7.55
N ARG A 185 20.30 -13.08 -7.73
CA ARG A 185 19.70 -13.91 -6.67
C ARG A 185 20.31 -15.32 -6.60
N TYR A 186 20.65 -15.92 -7.73
CA TYR A 186 21.17 -17.28 -7.85
C TYR A 186 22.59 -17.28 -8.42
N ALA A 187 23.50 -17.99 -7.74
CA ALA A 187 24.89 -18.07 -8.17
C ALA A 187 25.04 -18.83 -9.51
N THR A 188 24.22 -19.87 -9.70
CA THR A 188 24.24 -20.71 -10.91
C THR A 188 22.81 -20.99 -11.39
N ILE A 189 22.70 -21.42 -12.66
CA ILE A 189 21.41 -21.89 -13.20
C ILE A 189 20.93 -23.18 -12.49
N ALA A 190 21.84 -23.98 -11.96
CA ALA A 190 21.50 -25.16 -11.17
C ALA A 190 20.82 -24.78 -9.84
N ASP A 191 21.28 -23.70 -9.19
CA ASP A 191 20.65 -23.19 -7.96
C ASP A 191 19.22 -22.68 -8.24
N LEU A 192 19.02 -21.99 -9.37
CA LEU A 192 17.69 -21.56 -9.81
C LEU A 192 16.79 -22.77 -10.08
N ASN A 193 17.27 -23.76 -10.83
CA ASN A 193 16.52 -24.97 -11.13
C ASN A 193 16.12 -25.72 -9.87
N PHE A 194 17.01 -25.80 -8.90
CA PHE A 194 16.71 -26.39 -7.59
C PHE A 194 15.62 -25.58 -6.88
N ALA A 195 15.75 -24.26 -6.81
CA ALA A 195 14.79 -23.38 -6.14
C ALA A 195 13.40 -23.39 -6.79
N TRP A 196 13.32 -23.63 -8.07
CA TRP A 196 12.06 -23.69 -8.82
C TRP A 196 11.51 -25.11 -8.98
N GLY A 197 12.23 -26.14 -8.50
CA GLY A 197 11.85 -27.54 -8.66
C GLY A 197 11.89 -27.99 -10.12
N GLY A 198 12.97 -27.63 -10.83
CA GLY A 198 13.13 -27.83 -12.26
C GLY A 198 13.01 -29.26 -12.75
N ASP A 199 13.27 -30.26 -11.89
CA ASP A 199 13.08 -31.68 -12.20
C ASP A 199 11.60 -32.08 -12.34
N PHE A 200 10.69 -31.28 -11.81
CA PHE A 200 9.26 -31.54 -11.89
C PHE A 200 8.73 -31.09 -13.26
N TRP A 201 8.16 -31.99 -14.04
CA TRP A 201 7.65 -31.76 -15.39
C TRP A 201 8.64 -31.14 -16.38
N ALA A 202 9.94 -31.37 -16.20
CA ALA A 202 11.01 -30.85 -17.06
C ALA A 202 11.01 -29.31 -17.14
N LEU A 203 10.85 -28.64 -16.01
CA LEU A 203 10.83 -27.17 -15.91
C LEU A 203 12.23 -26.54 -15.81
N ALA A 204 13.31 -27.34 -15.89
CA ALA A 204 14.68 -26.87 -15.79
C ALA A 204 15.10 -26.03 -17.00
N TYR A 205 15.94 -25.04 -16.74
CA TYR A 205 16.59 -24.20 -17.75
C TYR A 205 18.08 -24.52 -17.85
N ASP A 206 18.67 -24.43 -19.06
CA ASP A 206 20.11 -24.61 -19.28
C ASP A 206 20.90 -23.32 -19.01
N SER A 207 20.23 -22.15 -19.09
CA SER A 207 20.85 -20.86 -18.85
C SER A 207 19.82 -19.81 -18.42
N PHE A 208 20.28 -18.74 -17.76
CA PHE A 208 19.42 -17.61 -17.42
C PHE A 208 18.81 -16.91 -18.65
N ASP A 209 19.46 -16.99 -19.83
CA ASP A 209 18.96 -16.37 -21.04
C ASP A 209 17.76 -17.11 -21.65
N GLN A 210 17.53 -18.37 -21.27
CA GLN A 210 16.36 -19.14 -21.67
C GLN A 210 15.14 -18.87 -20.78
N VAL A 211 15.33 -18.28 -19.59
CA VAL A 211 14.23 -18.02 -18.66
C VAL A 211 13.19 -17.11 -19.33
N VAL A 212 11.93 -17.50 -19.22
CA VAL A 212 10.76 -16.75 -19.70
C VAL A 212 9.97 -16.16 -18.53
N LEU A 213 9.08 -15.21 -18.80
CA LEU A 213 8.14 -14.72 -17.78
C LEU A 213 7.04 -15.77 -17.54
N PRO A 214 6.59 -15.98 -16.29
CA PRO A 214 5.52 -16.93 -16.00
C PRO A 214 4.21 -16.35 -16.48
N LEU A 215 3.55 -17.03 -17.44
CA LEU A 215 2.24 -16.63 -17.96
C LEU A 215 1.14 -17.37 -17.21
N SER A 216 0.14 -16.64 -16.71
CA SER A 216 -1.09 -17.23 -16.23
C SER A 216 -1.92 -17.72 -17.44
N GLY A 217 -2.52 -18.88 -17.36
CA GLY A 217 -3.36 -19.41 -18.44
C GLY A 217 -2.62 -20.16 -19.56
N ALA A 218 -1.31 -20.34 -19.49
CA ALA A 218 -0.62 -21.35 -20.30
C ALA A 218 -1.15 -22.75 -19.95
N PRO A 219 -1.20 -23.71 -20.90
CA PRO A 219 -1.52 -25.10 -20.57
C PRO A 219 -0.55 -25.60 -19.48
N GLY A 220 -1.07 -25.98 -18.33
CA GLY A 220 -0.28 -26.40 -17.19
C GLY A 220 -0.10 -25.31 -16.12
N HIS A 221 0.68 -25.63 -15.12
CA HIS A 221 0.93 -24.77 -13.96
C HIS A 221 2.42 -24.43 -13.92
N PRO A 222 2.81 -23.14 -13.96
CA PRO A 222 4.20 -22.76 -13.77
C PRO A 222 4.67 -23.17 -12.36
N SER A 223 5.98 -23.32 -12.19
CA SER A 223 6.55 -23.59 -10.87
C SER A 223 6.15 -22.48 -9.88
N PRO A 224 5.63 -22.84 -8.67
CA PRO A 224 5.36 -21.85 -7.63
C PRO A 224 6.55 -20.96 -7.30
N GLY A 225 7.77 -21.51 -7.28
CA GLY A 225 9.01 -20.75 -7.05
C GLY A 225 9.29 -19.73 -8.17
N HIS A 226 9.01 -20.09 -9.43
CA HIS A 226 9.15 -19.18 -10.57
C HIS A 226 8.19 -17.99 -10.48
N VAL A 227 6.91 -18.25 -10.19
CA VAL A 227 5.90 -17.19 -10.02
C VAL A 227 6.25 -16.31 -8.82
N GLN A 228 6.66 -16.90 -7.69
CA GLN A 228 7.08 -16.18 -6.50
C GLN A 228 8.24 -15.22 -6.79
N ASP A 229 9.27 -15.68 -7.50
CA ASP A 229 10.40 -14.84 -7.85
C ASP A 229 10.05 -13.74 -8.87
N PHE A 230 9.10 -13.99 -9.75
CA PHE A 230 8.61 -12.95 -10.66
C PHE A 230 7.90 -11.83 -9.87
N HIS A 231 7.06 -12.17 -8.90
CA HIS A 231 6.41 -11.17 -8.06
C HIS A 231 7.41 -10.42 -7.16
N ARG A 232 8.41 -11.12 -6.60
CA ARG A 232 9.53 -10.48 -5.87
C ARG A 232 10.31 -9.52 -6.76
N PHE A 233 10.56 -9.88 -8.00
CA PHE A 233 11.18 -9.00 -8.97
C PHE A 233 10.32 -7.76 -9.26
N LEU A 234 9.00 -7.92 -9.48
CA LEU A 234 8.11 -6.79 -9.72
C LEU A 234 8.07 -5.82 -8.53
N ALA A 235 8.00 -6.33 -7.31
CA ALA A 235 8.11 -5.52 -6.10
C ALA A 235 9.46 -4.80 -6.01
N THR A 236 10.56 -5.49 -6.33
CA THR A 236 11.92 -4.90 -6.38
C THR A 236 12.02 -3.81 -7.45
N ALA A 237 11.44 -4.02 -8.64
CA ALA A 237 11.45 -3.04 -9.73
C ALA A 237 10.64 -1.78 -9.36
N THR A 238 9.49 -1.96 -8.71
CA THR A 238 8.67 -0.86 -8.20
C THR A 238 9.40 -0.08 -7.11
N ALA A 239 10.04 -0.77 -6.16
CA ALA A 239 10.85 -0.13 -5.12
C ALA A 239 12.04 0.64 -5.71
N ALA A 240 12.73 0.08 -6.70
CA ALA A 240 13.84 0.75 -7.38
C ALA A 240 13.38 1.98 -8.18
N PHE A 241 12.20 1.93 -8.80
CA PHE A 241 11.61 3.09 -9.47
C PHE A 241 11.28 4.23 -8.49
N GLN A 242 10.73 3.91 -7.33
CA GLN A 242 10.51 4.88 -6.26
C GLN A 242 11.83 5.42 -5.69
N HIS A 243 12.78 4.53 -5.41
CA HIS A 243 14.10 4.87 -4.88
C HIS A 243 14.81 5.93 -5.73
N ASP A 244 14.77 5.78 -7.06
CA ASP A 244 15.34 6.75 -8.01
C ASP A 244 14.83 8.18 -7.77
N GLN A 245 13.56 8.33 -7.40
CA GLN A 245 12.93 9.62 -7.15
C GLN A 245 13.28 10.14 -5.74
N VAL A 246 13.18 9.26 -4.74
CA VAL A 246 13.48 9.60 -3.34
C VAL A 246 14.93 10.07 -3.17
N GLU A 247 15.90 9.37 -3.78
CA GLU A 247 17.32 9.74 -3.75
C GLU A 247 17.55 11.17 -4.25
N ILE A 248 16.91 11.53 -5.37
CA ILE A 248 17.01 12.85 -5.99
C ILE A 248 16.40 13.92 -5.09
N LEU A 249 15.21 13.67 -4.56
CA LEU A 249 14.50 14.61 -3.69
C LEU A 249 15.27 14.87 -2.39
N ARG A 250 15.77 13.82 -1.75
CA ARG A 250 16.57 13.95 -0.52
C ARG A 250 17.91 14.66 -0.75
N ALA A 251 18.55 14.42 -1.90
CA ALA A 251 19.78 15.12 -2.26
C ALA A 251 19.56 16.62 -2.52
N ALA A 252 18.38 17.01 -2.97
CA ALA A 252 18.03 18.41 -3.21
C ALA A 252 17.74 19.16 -1.91
N ASN A 253 16.93 18.59 -1.03
CA ASN A 253 16.58 19.21 0.25
C ASN A 253 16.24 18.11 1.30
N ALA A 254 17.07 18.00 2.33
CA ALA A 254 16.93 17.01 3.39
C ALA A 254 15.81 17.33 4.40
N ASP A 255 15.26 18.53 4.39
CA ASP A 255 14.19 18.95 5.29
C ASP A 255 12.80 18.57 4.76
N TRP A 256 12.68 18.14 3.52
CA TRP A 256 11.43 17.63 2.96
C TRP A 256 11.08 16.25 3.52
N PHE A 257 9.85 16.05 3.95
CA PHE A 257 9.34 14.69 4.11
C PHE A 257 8.96 14.11 2.74
N ILE A 258 9.13 12.80 2.60
CA ILE A 258 8.80 12.06 1.37
C ILE A 258 7.94 10.87 1.73
N PHE A 259 6.80 10.74 1.05
CA PHE A 259 5.86 9.63 1.25
C PHE A 259 5.29 9.14 -0.09
N HIS A 260 4.54 8.05 -0.01
CA HIS A 260 3.75 7.53 -1.12
C HIS A 260 2.32 7.24 -0.67
N ASN A 261 1.33 7.49 -1.55
CA ASN A 261 -0.06 7.19 -1.30
C ASN A 261 -0.46 5.82 -1.84
N LEU A 262 -1.18 5.04 -1.06
CA LEU A 262 -1.66 3.70 -1.41
C LEU A 262 -3.13 3.75 -1.75
N GLY A 263 -3.51 3.33 -2.96
CA GLY A 263 -4.91 3.11 -3.33
C GLY A 263 -5.37 1.67 -3.03
N ARG A 264 -4.42 0.73 -3.00
CA ARG A 264 -4.64 -0.70 -2.69
C ARG A 264 -3.40 -1.32 -2.05
N LEU A 265 -3.61 -2.48 -1.42
CA LEU A 265 -2.53 -3.32 -0.86
C LEU A 265 -2.10 -4.37 -1.90
N VAL A 266 -1.37 -3.97 -2.93
CA VAL A 266 -1.05 -4.83 -4.09
C VAL A 266 0.43 -4.84 -4.44
N ASP A 267 1.00 -6.03 -4.57
CA ASP A 267 2.26 -6.36 -5.26
C ASP A 267 3.43 -5.39 -4.95
N ILE A 268 3.47 -4.89 -3.71
CA ILE A 268 4.55 -4.06 -3.19
C ILE A 268 5.02 -4.66 -1.86
N ASP A 269 6.32 -4.80 -1.70
CA ASP A 269 6.92 -5.11 -0.41
C ASP A 269 7.08 -3.83 0.42
N PHE A 270 6.02 -3.47 1.15
CA PHE A 270 5.99 -2.26 1.96
C PHE A 270 6.96 -2.27 3.15
N ARG A 271 7.41 -3.44 3.59
CA ARG A 271 8.41 -3.56 4.67
C ARG A 271 9.85 -3.62 4.14
N GLY A 272 10.03 -3.87 2.85
CA GLY A 272 11.31 -3.84 2.15
C GLY A 272 11.78 -2.44 1.82
N GLN A 273 12.61 -2.34 0.79
CA GLN A 273 13.21 -1.07 0.32
C GLN A 273 12.16 0.03 0.08
N PHE A 274 10.98 -0.35 -0.44
CA PHE A 274 9.92 0.61 -0.74
C PHE A 274 9.54 1.45 0.48
N GLY A 275 9.18 0.82 1.60
CA GLY A 275 8.81 1.55 2.82
C GLY A 275 10.00 2.16 3.55
N GLN A 276 11.19 1.53 3.46
CA GLN A 276 12.41 2.04 4.11
C GLN A 276 12.91 3.36 3.51
N ASP A 277 12.61 3.64 2.25
CA ASP A 277 12.98 4.88 1.58
C ASP A 277 12.11 6.08 2.02
N LEU A 278 10.93 5.81 2.57
CA LEU A 278 9.94 6.82 2.90
C LEU A 278 9.97 7.24 4.37
N ASP A 279 9.55 8.46 4.64
CA ASP A 279 9.32 8.91 6.01
C ASP A 279 8.06 8.26 6.60
N PHE A 280 7.03 8.07 5.77
CA PHE A 280 5.79 7.39 6.11
C PHE A 280 5.03 6.97 4.85
N LEU A 281 3.99 6.17 5.02
CA LEU A 281 3.01 5.88 3.98
C LEU A 281 1.75 6.72 4.16
N GLY A 282 1.01 6.93 3.06
CA GLY A 282 -0.36 7.41 3.08
C GLY A 282 -1.31 6.34 2.56
N PHE A 283 -2.57 6.39 2.94
CA PHE A 283 -3.60 5.52 2.37
C PHE A 283 -4.80 6.34 1.93
N ASP A 284 -5.22 6.15 0.68
CA ASP A 284 -6.36 6.83 0.08
C ASP A 284 -7.65 6.14 0.50
N ILE A 285 -8.51 6.85 1.19
CA ILE A 285 -9.67 6.29 1.87
C ILE A 285 -10.97 6.66 1.17
N TYR A 286 -11.52 5.66 0.48
CA TYR A 286 -12.81 5.71 -0.19
C TYR A 286 -13.74 4.60 0.32
N PRO A 287 -14.20 4.65 1.59
CA PRO A 287 -14.92 3.53 2.19
C PRO A 287 -16.24 3.22 1.46
N MET A 288 -16.89 4.24 0.90
CA MET A 288 -18.12 4.09 0.13
C MET A 288 -17.92 3.30 -1.18
N LEU A 289 -16.72 3.35 -1.76
CA LEU A 289 -16.33 2.55 -2.92
C LEU A 289 -16.22 1.07 -2.54
N TYR A 290 -15.54 0.79 -1.42
CA TYR A 290 -15.33 -0.59 -0.98
C TYR A 290 -16.63 -1.28 -0.57
N ASP A 291 -17.51 -0.56 0.15
CA ASP A 291 -18.81 -1.09 0.57
C ASP A 291 -19.69 -1.44 -0.63
N GLU A 292 -19.79 -0.54 -1.61
CA GLU A 292 -20.56 -0.77 -2.82
C GLU A 292 -20.01 -1.95 -3.64
N MET A 293 -18.71 -2.00 -3.87
CA MET A 293 -18.08 -3.07 -4.65
C MET A 293 -18.13 -4.43 -3.95
N GLN A 294 -18.04 -4.47 -2.63
CA GLN A 294 -17.97 -5.69 -1.84
C GLN A 294 -19.32 -6.08 -1.23
N ARG A 295 -20.30 -5.18 -1.22
CA ARG A 295 -21.62 -5.34 -0.57
C ARG A 295 -21.51 -5.80 0.88
N THR A 296 -20.54 -5.27 1.62
CA THR A 296 -20.20 -5.75 2.97
C THR A 296 -20.97 -5.06 4.08
N GLY A 297 -21.71 -3.98 3.79
CA GLY A 297 -22.49 -3.25 4.81
C GLY A 297 -21.70 -2.73 5.99
N GLY A 298 -20.41 -2.39 5.80
CA GLY A 298 -19.54 -2.05 6.90
C GLY A 298 -18.40 -1.11 6.56
N HIS A 299 -18.65 -0.07 5.76
CA HIS A 299 -17.60 0.83 5.30
C HIS A 299 -16.75 1.46 6.42
N ALA A 300 -17.29 1.66 7.61
CA ALA A 300 -16.51 2.16 8.75
C ALA A 300 -15.46 1.13 9.24
N ALA A 301 -15.82 -0.16 9.26
CA ALA A 301 -14.89 -1.23 9.61
C ALA A 301 -13.84 -1.45 8.50
N THR A 302 -14.24 -1.34 7.24
CA THR A 302 -13.32 -1.42 6.08
C THR A 302 -12.31 -0.27 6.10
N GLN A 303 -12.76 0.95 6.39
CA GLN A 303 -11.87 2.10 6.61
C GLN A 303 -10.85 1.81 7.72
N ALA A 304 -11.34 1.33 8.87
CA ALA A 304 -10.48 1.01 10.01
C ALA A 304 -9.44 -0.06 9.65
N LEU A 305 -9.83 -1.10 8.91
CA LEU A 305 -8.94 -2.16 8.42
C LEU A 305 -7.78 -1.58 7.59
N HIS A 306 -8.08 -0.80 6.56
CA HIS A 306 -7.06 -0.26 5.66
C HIS A 306 -6.08 0.68 6.38
N LEU A 307 -6.58 1.50 7.30
CA LEU A 307 -5.75 2.40 8.08
C LEU A 307 -4.86 1.65 9.08
N ASP A 308 -5.38 0.61 9.73
CA ASP A 308 -4.59 -0.23 10.62
C ASP A 308 -3.52 -1.04 9.87
N VAL A 309 -3.80 -1.49 8.64
CA VAL A 309 -2.81 -2.13 7.77
C VAL A 309 -1.72 -1.13 7.36
N CYS A 310 -2.09 0.07 6.92
CA CYS A 310 -1.13 1.12 6.57
C CYS A 310 -0.18 1.42 7.75
N ARG A 311 -0.74 1.61 8.96
CA ARG A 311 0.05 1.80 10.18
C ARG A 311 0.98 0.62 10.46
N GLY A 312 0.54 -0.60 10.17
CA GLY A 312 1.33 -1.83 10.33
C GLY A 312 2.62 -1.87 9.52
N PHE A 313 2.78 -1.03 8.50
CA PHE A 313 3.99 -0.98 7.69
C PHE A 313 5.04 0.01 8.23
N THR A 314 4.64 1.26 8.50
CA THR A 314 5.60 2.33 8.80
C THR A 314 5.30 3.11 10.09
N GLY A 315 4.25 2.78 10.82
CA GLY A 315 3.77 3.53 11.98
C GLY A 315 2.69 4.55 11.58
N ASN A 316 2.57 5.66 12.31
CA ASN A 316 1.64 6.72 11.97
C ASN A 316 1.79 7.17 10.52
N PHE A 317 0.74 7.72 9.96
CA PHE A 317 0.61 7.97 8.52
C PHE A 317 -0.20 9.26 8.28
N ILE A 318 -0.37 9.62 7.02
CA ILE A 318 -1.38 10.61 6.60
C ILE A 318 -2.44 9.94 5.72
N VAL A 319 -3.60 10.57 5.60
CA VAL A 319 -4.63 10.23 4.61
C VAL A 319 -4.56 11.27 3.49
N PRO A 320 -3.87 10.99 2.37
CA PRO A 320 -3.68 11.95 1.28
C PRO A 320 -4.96 12.21 0.49
N GLU A 321 -5.89 11.25 0.53
CA GLU A 321 -7.18 11.32 -0.13
C GLU A 321 -8.26 10.67 0.75
N GLN A 322 -9.19 11.48 1.23
CA GLN A 322 -10.42 11.00 1.84
C GLN A 322 -11.62 11.45 1.02
N ALA A 323 -12.54 10.53 0.75
CA ALA A 323 -13.79 10.85 0.06
C ALA A 323 -14.50 12.06 0.69
N SER A 324 -14.83 13.06 -0.12
CA SER A 324 -15.58 14.24 0.31
C SER A 324 -17.01 14.29 -0.25
N GLY A 325 -17.30 13.56 -1.31
CA GLY A 325 -18.61 13.53 -1.96
C GLY A 325 -18.82 12.28 -2.80
N PHE A 326 -19.81 12.35 -3.69
CA PHE A 326 -20.00 11.33 -4.71
C PHE A 326 -18.74 11.19 -5.56
N GLY A 327 -18.30 9.99 -5.83
CA GLY A 327 -17.16 9.68 -6.70
C GLY A 327 -17.60 8.81 -7.87
N SER A 328 -17.14 9.12 -9.07
CA SER A 328 -17.46 8.32 -10.26
C SER A 328 -16.35 8.38 -11.29
N GLN A 329 -16.09 7.24 -11.87
CA GLN A 329 -15.33 7.04 -13.10
C GLN A 329 -16.20 6.29 -14.11
N PRO A 330 -15.80 6.14 -15.39
CA PRO A 330 -16.65 5.49 -16.40
C PRO A 330 -17.12 4.07 -16.06
N THR A 331 -16.42 3.38 -15.16
CA THR A 331 -16.68 1.97 -14.83
C THR A 331 -17.34 1.74 -13.48
N PHE A 332 -17.44 2.77 -12.62
CA PHE A 332 -18.02 2.65 -11.29
C PHE A 332 -18.48 4.01 -10.74
N SER A 333 -19.30 3.96 -9.69
CA SER A 333 -19.69 5.11 -8.87
C SER A 333 -19.71 4.73 -7.39
N THR A 334 -19.67 5.74 -6.52
CA THR A 334 -19.72 5.56 -5.07
C THR A 334 -20.96 6.20 -4.48
N MET A 335 -21.25 5.93 -3.22
CA MET A 335 -22.29 6.67 -2.48
C MET A 335 -21.75 8.03 -2.01
N THR A 336 -22.65 8.99 -1.87
CA THR A 336 -22.32 10.27 -1.22
C THR A 336 -22.31 10.09 0.29
N PRO A 337 -21.27 10.58 1.02
CA PRO A 337 -21.29 10.58 2.47
C PRO A 337 -22.49 11.35 3.03
N GLU A 338 -23.18 10.77 4.00
CA GLU A 338 -24.29 11.41 4.69
C GLU A 338 -23.85 12.66 5.50
N PRO A 339 -24.74 13.58 5.85
CA PRO A 339 -24.40 14.72 6.69
C PRO A 339 -23.72 14.30 8.01
N GLY A 340 -22.53 14.86 8.27
CA GLY A 340 -21.68 14.52 9.41
C GLY A 340 -20.74 13.34 9.20
N GLU A 341 -20.93 12.56 8.15
CA GLU A 341 -20.15 11.36 7.91
C GLU A 341 -18.72 11.64 7.45
N MET A 342 -18.50 12.66 6.63
CA MET A 342 -17.15 13.09 6.26
C MET A 342 -16.30 13.36 7.51
N ARG A 343 -16.84 14.14 8.46
CA ARG A 343 -16.15 14.47 9.71
C ARG A 343 -15.95 13.22 10.58
N ARG A 344 -16.94 12.33 10.67
CA ARG A 344 -16.82 11.06 11.39
C ARG A 344 -15.70 10.19 10.82
N MET A 345 -15.63 10.05 9.49
CA MET A 345 -14.57 9.30 8.81
C MET A 345 -13.20 9.93 9.10
N ALA A 346 -13.08 11.26 9.01
CA ALA A 346 -11.85 11.96 9.28
C ALA A 346 -11.37 11.75 10.72
N MET A 347 -12.26 11.86 11.71
CA MET A 347 -11.93 11.59 13.11
C MET A 347 -11.61 10.12 13.38
N SER A 348 -12.21 9.19 12.64
CA SER A 348 -11.85 7.76 12.68
C SER A 348 -10.41 7.55 12.19
N SER A 349 -9.98 8.25 11.13
CA SER A 349 -8.59 8.20 10.64
C SER A 349 -7.61 8.72 11.69
N VAL A 350 -7.91 9.84 12.35
CA VAL A 350 -7.11 10.38 13.46
C VAL A 350 -6.99 9.38 14.60
N ALA A 351 -8.09 8.77 15.01
CA ALA A 351 -8.10 7.75 16.07
C ALA A 351 -7.28 6.49 15.72
N ARG A 352 -6.94 6.30 14.47
CA ARG A 352 -6.12 5.20 13.95
C ARG A 352 -4.65 5.57 13.70
N GLY A 353 -4.25 6.82 14.03
CA GLY A 353 -2.86 7.28 13.93
C GLY A 353 -2.56 8.12 12.69
N ALA A 354 -3.58 8.73 12.08
CA ALA A 354 -3.35 9.72 11.06
C ALA A 354 -2.91 11.04 11.69
N ASP A 355 -1.75 11.56 11.29
CA ASP A 355 -1.23 12.89 11.66
C ASP A 355 -1.44 13.92 10.54
N GLY A 356 -2.20 13.58 9.52
CA GLY A 356 -2.65 14.46 8.45
C GLY A 356 -3.78 13.86 7.66
N LEU A 357 -4.64 14.72 7.09
CA LEU A 357 -5.77 14.31 6.27
C LEU A 357 -6.10 15.35 5.22
N MET A 358 -6.26 14.89 3.98
CA MET A 358 -6.67 15.70 2.84
C MET A 358 -7.97 15.16 2.26
N PHE A 359 -8.94 16.04 2.07
CA PHE A 359 -10.22 15.71 1.46
C PHE A 359 -10.10 15.73 -0.06
N PHE A 360 -10.33 14.61 -0.71
CA PHE A 360 -10.31 14.51 -2.17
C PHE A 360 -11.62 14.97 -2.76
N ARG A 361 -11.65 16.04 -3.44
CA ARG A 361 -10.60 17.05 -3.73
C ARG A 361 -11.16 18.46 -3.50
N TRP A 362 -10.34 19.49 -3.67
CA TRP A 362 -10.84 20.85 -3.46
C TRP A 362 -12.00 21.19 -4.41
N ARG A 363 -11.81 20.97 -5.71
CA ARG A 363 -12.82 21.17 -6.76
C ARG A 363 -12.91 19.97 -7.70
N PRO A 364 -14.11 19.62 -8.20
CA PRO A 364 -14.26 18.62 -9.25
C PRO A 364 -13.69 19.13 -10.58
N ALA A 365 -13.22 18.20 -11.42
CA ALA A 365 -12.81 18.54 -12.79
C ALA A 365 -14.01 18.81 -13.69
N HIS A 366 -13.87 19.74 -14.63
CA HIS A 366 -14.89 20.02 -15.65
C HIS A 366 -14.78 19.09 -16.87
N PHE A 367 -13.74 18.29 -16.95
CA PHE A 367 -13.42 17.40 -18.08
C PHE A 367 -12.68 16.14 -17.58
N GLY A 368 -12.56 15.16 -18.46
CA GLY A 368 -11.86 13.91 -18.17
C GLY A 368 -12.74 12.85 -17.54
N ALA A 369 -12.10 11.78 -17.05
CA ALA A 369 -12.79 10.60 -16.55
C ALA A 369 -13.47 10.80 -15.18
N GLU A 370 -13.16 11.89 -14.47
CA GLU A 370 -13.59 12.14 -13.09
C GLU A 370 -14.49 13.40 -12.96
N ILE A 371 -15.25 13.74 -13.99
CA ILE A 371 -16.15 14.91 -13.98
C ILE A 371 -17.22 14.86 -12.87
N TYR A 372 -17.56 13.67 -12.39
CA TYR A 372 -18.48 13.44 -11.27
C TYR A 372 -17.76 13.02 -9.98
N TRP A 373 -16.45 13.24 -9.88
CA TRP A 373 -15.75 13.08 -8.59
C TRP A 373 -15.80 14.39 -7.83
N MET A 374 -16.80 14.48 -6.92
CA MET A 374 -17.13 15.72 -6.23
C MET A 374 -16.07 16.10 -5.20
N GLY A 375 -15.80 17.40 -5.08
CA GLY A 375 -14.85 17.97 -4.15
C GLY A 375 -15.51 18.62 -2.93
N ILE A 376 -14.70 19.36 -2.18
CA ILE A 376 -15.15 20.23 -1.09
C ILE A 376 -16.12 21.31 -1.61
N LEU A 377 -15.78 21.89 -2.76
CA LEU A 377 -16.68 22.75 -3.54
C LEU A 377 -17.28 21.93 -4.68
N ASP A 378 -18.44 22.39 -5.20
CA ASP A 378 -19.05 21.87 -6.41
C ASP A 378 -18.59 22.64 -7.65
N HIS A 379 -19.07 22.23 -8.85
CA HIS A 379 -18.76 22.89 -10.12
C HIS A 379 -19.21 24.35 -10.14
N ASP A 380 -20.25 24.71 -9.41
CA ASP A 380 -20.81 26.06 -9.34
C ASP A 380 -20.12 26.98 -8.33
N ASP A 381 -19.04 26.50 -7.70
CA ASP A 381 -18.20 27.29 -6.79
C ASP A 381 -18.88 27.77 -5.52
N VAL A 382 -19.97 27.17 -5.08
CA VAL A 382 -20.69 27.58 -3.87
C VAL A 382 -20.27 26.72 -2.66
N PRO A 383 -19.72 27.31 -1.59
CA PRO A 383 -19.46 26.58 -0.34
C PRO A 383 -20.78 26.08 0.27
N ARG A 384 -20.84 24.77 0.56
CA ARG A 384 -22.00 24.09 1.15
C ARG A 384 -21.55 23.14 2.26
N ARG A 385 -22.42 22.21 2.63
CA ARG A 385 -22.23 21.24 3.71
C ARG A 385 -20.82 20.63 3.76
N ARG A 386 -20.27 20.18 2.61
CA ARG A 386 -18.95 19.54 2.57
C ARG A 386 -17.83 20.50 3.00
N TYR A 387 -17.89 21.75 2.56
CA TYR A 387 -16.96 22.79 3.01
C TYR A 387 -17.09 23.04 4.51
N GLU A 388 -18.32 23.16 5.04
CA GLU A 388 -18.56 23.37 6.46
C GLU A 388 -18.07 22.19 7.32
N GLU A 389 -18.28 20.94 6.87
CA GLU A 389 -17.81 19.75 7.58
C GLU A 389 -16.27 19.68 7.60
N ALA A 390 -15.61 20.00 6.50
CA ALA A 390 -14.15 20.06 6.43
C ALA A 390 -13.59 21.17 7.35
N ALA A 391 -14.20 22.36 7.35
CA ALA A 391 -13.81 23.45 8.25
C ALA A 391 -14.02 23.09 9.73
N ARG A 392 -15.12 22.41 10.06
CA ARG A 392 -15.35 21.90 11.44
C ARG A 392 -14.30 20.88 11.84
N PHE A 393 -13.94 19.96 10.96
CA PHE A 393 -12.85 19.02 11.22
C PHE A 393 -11.53 19.75 11.48
N ALA A 394 -11.14 20.70 10.63
CA ALA A 394 -9.94 21.51 10.84
C ALA A 394 -9.95 22.24 12.20
N SER A 395 -11.09 22.82 12.58
CA SER A 395 -11.26 23.46 13.88
C SER A 395 -11.15 22.47 15.06
N ASP A 396 -11.66 21.25 14.92
CA ASP A 396 -11.51 20.21 15.94
C ASP A 396 -10.04 19.82 16.11
N ILE A 397 -9.34 19.60 14.99
CA ILE A 397 -7.91 19.27 14.99
C ILE A 397 -7.09 20.40 15.65
N ALA A 398 -7.35 21.65 15.31
CA ALA A 398 -6.64 22.78 15.90
C ALA A 398 -6.71 22.80 17.44
N ARG A 399 -7.78 22.25 18.04
CA ARG A 399 -7.94 22.16 19.51
C ARG A 399 -7.21 20.99 20.15
N ILE A 400 -6.96 19.90 19.41
CA ILE A 400 -6.45 18.64 19.98
C ILE A 400 -5.09 18.21 19.42
N LYS A 401 -4.57 18.88 18.38
CA LYS A 401 -3.33 18.46 17.71
C LYS A 401 -2.11 18.37 18.63
N SER A 402 -2.03 19.21 19.66
CA SER A 402 -0.95 19.14 20.65
C SER A 402 -0.96 17.85 21.47
N ASP A 403 -2.12 17.22 21.62
CA ASP A 403 -2.26 15.97 22.36
C ASP A 403 -2.11 14.74 21.44
N LEU A 404 -2.18 14.93 20.12
CA LEU A 404 -2.09 13.87 19.12
C LEU A 404 -0.68 13.68 18.58
N LEU A 405 -0.03 14.79 18.18
CA LEU A 405 1.29 14.74 17.53
C LEU A 405 2.33 14.10 18.46
N GLY A 406 3.16 13.23 17.89
CA GLY A 406 4.19 12.49 18.62
C GLY A 406 3.67 11.30 19.43
N THR A 407 2.37 10.98 19.34
CA THR A 407 1.78 9.77 19.98
C THR A 407 1.71 8.62 19.00
N SER A 408 1.51 7.41 19.51
CA SER A 408 1.24 6.21 18.73
C SER A 408 0.00 5.48 19.24
N VAL A 409 -0.68 4.74 18.36
CA VAL A 409 -1.90 4.00 18.72
C VAL A 409 -1.56 2.75 19.50
N ARG A 410 -2.25 2.55 20.64
CA ARG A 410 -2.14 1.34 21.44
C ARG A 410 -2.88 0.17 20.78
N MET A 411 -2.29 -1.02 20.82
CA MET A 411 -2.91 -2.28 20.45
C MET A 411 -2.70 -3.31 21.56
N ASP A 412 -3.74 -4.10 21.85
CA ASP A 412 -3.65 -5.30 22.70
C ASP A 412 -3.56 -6.57 21.85
N VAL A 413 -4.17 -6.56 20.66
CA VAL A 413 -4.19 -7.66 19.69
C VAL A 413 -3.42 -7.25 18.44
N GLY A 414 -2.33 -7.96 18.16
CA GLY A 414 -1.56 -7.85 16.93
C GLY A 414 -1.99 -8.91 15.92
N ILE A 415 -2.20 -8.51 14.68
CA ILE A 415 -2.56 -9.39 13.57
C ILE A 415 -1.42 -9.39 12.55
N ALA A 416 -0.78 -10.53 12.37
CA ALA A 416 0.27 -10.70 11.37
C ALA A 416 -0.36 -10.92 9.99
N GLY A 417 -0.84 -9.85 9.35
CA GLY A 417 -1.65 -9.95 8.14
C GLY A 417 -1.01 -9.41 6.86
N ALA A 418 0.23 -8.91 6.91
CA ALA A 418 0.82 -8.19 5.79
C ALA A 418 2.30 -8.55 5.59
N ASP A 419 2.57 -9.80 5.27
CA ASP A 419 3.87 -10.28 4.80
C ASP A 419 3.82 -10.53 3.29
N PHE A 420 4.74 -9.90 2.54
CA PHE A 420 4.74 -9.95 1.09
C PHE A 420 4.90 -11.40 0.57
N ASP A 421 5.87 -12.13 1.09
CA ASP A 421 6.15 -13.49 0.63
C ASP A 421 4.98 -14.45 0.88
N ASN A 422 4.29 -14.33 2.01
CA ASN A 422 3.12 -15.14 2.33
C ASN A 422 1.90 -14.78 1.48
N GLN A 423 1.70 -13.50 1.17
CA GLN A 423 0.64 -13.06 0.25
C GLN A 423 0.87 -13.62 -1.16
N GLU A 424 2.09 -13.55 -1.66
CA GLU A 424 2.45 -14.05 -2.99
C GLU A 424 2.43 -15.58 -3.03
N ALA A 425 2.91 -16.27 -2.00
CA ALA A 425 2.82 -17.73 -1.90
C ALA A 425 1.37 -18.24 -1.94
N TYR A 426 0.44 -17.51 -1.34
CA TYR A 426 -0.98 -17.83 -1.44
C TYR A 426 -1.49 -17.73 -2.88
N LYS A 427 -1.13 -16.66 -3.61
CA LYS A 427 -1.53 -16.48 -5.03
C LYS A 427 -1.01 -17.62 -5.90
N THR A 428 0.19 -18.14 -5.62
CA THR A 428 0.77 -19.24 -6.40
C THR A 428 0.11 -20.58 -6.11
N TYR A 429 -0.35 -20.82 -4.88
CA TYR A 429 -0.94 -22.10 -4.47
C TYR A 429 -1.90 -21.94 -3.28
N PRO A 430 -3.17 -21.58 -3.50
CA PRO A 430 -4.13 -21.18 -2.46
C PRO A 430 -4.66 -22.35 -1.60
N ILE A 431 -4.49 -23.60 -1.99
CA ILE A 431 -4.91 -24.83 -1.28
C ILE A 431 -6.37 -24.84 -0.75
N GLY A 432 -7.23 -23.96 -1.27
CA GLY A 432 -8.63 -23.87 -0.86
C GLY A 432 -8.88 -23.17 0.48
N LEU A 433 -7.87 -22.49 1.04
CA LEU A 433 -8.05 -21.58 2.18
C LEU A 433 -8.42 -20.16 1.70
N PRO A 434 -9.06 -19.34 2.56
CA PRO A 434 -9.10 -17.89 2.32
C PRO A 434 -7.68 -17.33 2.27
N SER A 435 -7.50 -16.17 1.67
CA SER A 435 -6.16 -15.56 1.72
C SER A 435 -5.76 -15.24 3.18
N PRO A 436 -4.46 -15.18 3.50
CA PRO A 436 -4.02 -14.76 4.83
C PRO A 436 -4.60 -13.40 5.23
N PHE A 437 -4.79 -12.51 4.25
CA PHE A 437 -5.39 -11.20 4.46
C PHE A 437 -6.90 -11.27 4.74
N GLU A 438 -7.66 -12.12 4.03
CA GLU A 438 -9.08 -12.34 4.32
C GLU A 438 -9.30 -12.93 5.71
N ASP A 439 -8.44 -13.86 6.12
CA ASP A 439 -8.49 -14.44 7.46
C ASP A 439 -8.15 -13.40 8.54
N ALA A 440 -7.11 -12.61 8.32
CA ALA A 440 -6.76 -11.46 9.17
C ALA A 440 -7.91 -10.44 9.27
N THR A 441 -8.61 -10.17 8.17
CA THR A 441 -9.77 -9.27 8.11
C THR A 441 -10.91 -9.75 8.99
N ARG A 442 -11.16 -11.05 9.08
CA ARG A 442 -12.21 -11.62 9.95
C ARG A 442 -11.94 -11.32 11.42
N LEU A 443 -10.70 -11.52 11.89
CA LEU A 443 -10.32 -11.18 13.26
C LEU A 443 -10.35 -9.68 13.51
N HIS A 444 -9.84 -8.87 12.57
CA HIS A 444 -9.90 -7.41 12.67
C HIS A 444 -11.34 -6.93 12.81
N ARG A 445 -12.26 -7.47 11.99
CA ARG A 445 -13.70 -7.14 12.06
C ARG A 445 -14.29 -7.51 13.41
N TYR A 446 -13.98 -8.68 13.95
CA TYR A 446 -14.43 -9.07 15.29
C TYR A 446 -13.92 -8.10 16.37
N CYS A 447 -12.66 -7.73 16.32
CA CYS A 447 -12.08 -6.76 17.25
C CYS A 447 -12.76 -5.38 17.12
N TYR A 448 -12.97 -4.92 15.88
CA TYR A 448 -13.65 -3.65 15.62
C TYR A 448 -15.06 -3.62 16.20
N ASP A 449 -15.86 -4.65 15.92
CA ASP A 449 -17.26 -4.74 16.37
C ASP A 449 -17.38 -4.85 17.91
N ASN A 450 -16.35 -5.35 18.60
CA ASN A 450 -16.30 -5.52 20.04
C ASN A 450 -15.46 -4.45 20.79
N GLY A 451 -14.97 -3.41 20.11
CA GLY A 451 -14.17 -2.35 20.73
C GLY A 451 -12.83 -2.81 21.29
N ILE A 452 -12.23 -3.88 20.72
CA ILE A 452 -10.93 -4.41 21.12
C ILE A 452 -9.84 -3.66 20.34
N ALA A 453 -8.85 -3.14 21.05
CA ALA A 453 -7.72 -2.44 20.45
C ALA A 453 -6.84 -3.43 19.67
N CYS A 454 -6.93 -3.40 18.35
CA CYS A 454 -6.16 -4.28 17.45
C CYS A 454 -5.48 -3.47 16.34
N GLY A 455 -4.57 -4.12 15.65
CA GLY A 455 -3.92 -3.60 14.44
C GLY A 455 -2.98 -4.62 13.84
N PHE A 456 -2.41 -4.25 12.70
CA PHE A 456 -1.47 -5.12 11.98
C PHE A 456 -0.05 -4.95 12.52
N ILE A 457 0.68 -6.04 12.58
CA ILE A 457 2.05 -6.11 13.09
C ILE A 457 2.79 -7.27 12.40
N HIS A 458 4.10 -7.24 12.44
CA HIS A 458 4.94 -8.30 11.92
C HIS A 458 5.76 -8.95 13.06
N PRO A 459 6.12 -10.24 12.99
CA PRO A 459 6.99 -10.87 13.99
C PRO A 459 8.34 -10.18 14.19
N GLU A 460 8.78 -9.38 13.23
CA GLU A 460 10.01 -8.58 13.32
C GLU A 460 9.84 -7.26 14.09
N ASP A 461 8.61 -6.86 14.43
CA ASP A 461 8.35 -5.66 15.22
C ASP A 461 8.55 -5.90 16.73
N ASP A 462 8.40 -4.85 17.52
CA ASP A 462 8.35 -4.94 18.99
C ASP A 462 7.00 -5.52 19.44
N LEU A 463 7.02 -6.78 19.87
CA LEU A 463 5.84 -7.51 20.36
C LEU A 463 5.53 -7.28 21.84
N THR A 464 6.42 -6.62 22.61
CA THR A 464 6.32 -6.50 24.08
C THR A 464 5.07 -5.75 24.55
N ARG A 465 4.47 -4.95 23.66
CA ARG A 465 3.26 -4.16 23.95
C ARG A 465 1.95 -4.93 23.74
N LEU A 466 2.02 -6.14 23.18
CA LEU A 466 0.85 -6.94 22.85
C LEU A 466 0.47 -7.90 23.97
N LYS A 467 -0.80 -8.30 24.00
CA LYS A 467 -1.31 -9.42 24.78
C LYS A 467 -1.51 -10.68 23.92
N LEU A 468 -1.89 -10.49 22.66
CA LEU A 468 -2.14 -11.56 21.71
C LEU A 468 -1.52 -11.23 20.36
N LEU A 469 -0.82 -12.21 19.77
CA LEU A 469 -0.37 -12.21 18.37
C LEU A 469 -1.12 -13.30 17.62
N TYR A 470 -1.87 -12.93 16.58
CA TYR A 470 -2.49 -13.86 15.65
C TYR A 470 -1.69 -13.90 14.35
N VAL A 471 -1.24 -15.10 13.98
CA VAL A 471 -0.60 -15.38 12.70
C VAL A 471 -1.58 -16.19 11.86
N PRO A 472 -2.21 -15.63 10.85
CA PRO A 472 -3.03 -16.38 9.90
C PRO A 472 -2.12 -17.38 9.17
N HIS A 473 -2.67 -18.33 8.44
CA HIS A 473 -1.93 -19.41 7.78
C HIS A 473 -0.75 -18.94 6.88
N TRP A 474 0.26 -18.34 7.48
CA TRP A 474 1.52 -17.99 6.82
C TRP A 474 2.30 -19.24 6.48
N VAL A 475 2.13 -19.72 5.27
CA VAL A 475 2.75 -20.97 4.80
C VAL A 475 4.27 -20.93 4.84
N MET A 476 4.87 -19.75 4.58
CA MET A 476 6.30 -19.51 4.75
C MET A 476 6.56 -18.97 6.16
N TRP A 477 7.43 -19.65 6.89
CA TRP A 477 7.87 -19.23 8.22
C TRP A 477 9.38 -19.18 8.26
N LYS A 478 9.94 -18.04 8.66
CA LYS A 478 11.39 -17.87 8.76
C LYS A 478 11.87 -18.32 10.15
N PRO A 479 12.95 -19.13 10.23
CA PRO A 479 13.50 -19.57 11.53
C PRO A 479 13.87 -18.41 12.46
N GLU A 480 14.23 -17.24 11.92
CA GLU A 480 14.58 -16.04 12.67
C GLU A 480 13.41 -15.47 13.48
N TRP A 481 12.19 -15.83 13.13
CA TRP A 481 10.99 -15.42 13.87
C TRP A 481 10.73 -16.29 15.10
N ASP A 482 11.28 -17.53 15.15
CA ASP A 482 11.05 -18.47 16.25
C ASP A 482 11.43 -17.88 17.61
N GLU A 483 12.61 -17.31 17.74
CA GLU A 483 13.12 -16.74 18.99
C GLU A 483 12.25 -15.56 19.45
N ARG A 484 11.84 -14.69 18.52
CA ARG A 484 11.04 -13.50 18.82
C ARG A 484 9.65 -13.85 19.35
N VAL A 485 8.97 -14.81 18.71
CA VAL A 485 7.64 -15.26 19.16
C VAL A 485 7.73 -16.12 20.42
N GLU A 486 8.82 -16.88 20.60
CA GLU A 486 9.09 -17.61 21.83
C GLU A 486 9.28 -16.68 23.02
N ASP A 487 10.04 -15.60 22.86
CA ASP A 487 10.23 -14.58 23.90
C ASP A 487 8.94 -13.84 24.22
N PHE A 488 8.13 -13.52 23.20
CA PHE A 488 6.79 -12.96 23.42
C PHE A 488 5.91 -13.87 24.27
N VAL A 489 5.89 -15.17 24.01
CA VAL A 489 5.11 -16.14 24.80
C VAL A 489 5.68 -16.29 26.22
N LYS A 490 7.01 -16.37 26.38
CA LYS A 490 7.67 -16.48 27.71
C LYS A 490 7.37 -15.25 28.59
N THR A 491 7.18 -14.08 28.00
CA THR A 491 6.85 -12.85 28.74
C THR A 491 5.34 -12.71 29.03
N GLY A 492 4.54 -13.71 28.69
CA GLY A 492 3.11 -13.80 29.02
C GLY A 492 2.17 -13.46 27.87
N GLY A 493 2.69 -13.27 26.66
CA GLY A 493 1.88 -13.10 25.45
C GLY A 493 1.20 -14.39 25.00
N THR A 494 0.08 -14.27 24.32
CA THR A 494 -0.64 -15.40 23.71
C THR A 494 -0.38 -15.41 22.20
N LEU A 495 0.17 -16.51 21.70
CA LEU A 495 0.34 -16.75 20.25
C LEU A 495 -0.79 -17.64 19.73
N VAL A 496 -1.46 -17.20 18.68
CA VAL A 496 -2.45 -18.00 17.92
C VAL A 496 -1.93 -18.17 16.51
N VAL A 497 -1.81 -19.41 16.05
CA VAL A 497 -1.25 -19.75 14.74
C VAL A 497 -2.31 -20.43 13.89
N GLY A 498 -2.56 -19.90 12.70
CA GLY A 498 -3.48 -20.48 11.71
C GLY A 498 -2.95 -21.80 11.12
N ALA A 499 -3.87 -22.60 10.61
CA ALA A 499 -3.55 -23.83 9.90
C ALA A 499 -2.57 -23.59 8.75
N MET A 500 -1.72 -24.56 8.42
CA MET A 500 -0.72 -24.52 7.36
C MET A 500 0.44 -23.52 7.57
N THR A 501 0.49 -22.78 8.68
CA THR A 501 1.65 -21.94 9.00
C THR A 501 2.93 -22.76 9.06
N GLY A 502 4.01 -22.27 8.43
CA GLY A 502 5.33 -22.91 8.48
C GLY A 502 5.43 -24.24 7.71
N THR A 503 4.60 -24.44 6.69
CA THR A 503 4.64 -25.67 5.86
C THR A 503 5.57 -25.56 4.67
N ARG A 504 6.00 -24.35 4.29
CA ARG A 504 6.87 -24.10 3.12
C ARG A 504 8.11 -23.31 3.50
N ASP A 505 9.16 -23.52 2.73
CA ASP A 505 10.38 -22.73 2.80
C ASP A 505 10.34 -21.49 1.87
N ALA A 506 11.42 -20.72 1.85
CA ALA A 506 11.54 -19.49 1.05
C ALA A 506 11.48 -19.71 -0.48
N ASN A 507 11.62 -20.94 -0.95
CA ASN A 507 11.47 -21.33 -2.36
C ASN A 507 10.05 -21.84 -2.69
N ASN A 508 9.14 -21.75 -1.72
CA ASN A 508 7.78 -22.30 -1.84
C ASN A 508 7.74 -23.84 -1.92
N HIS A 509 8.79 -24.51 -1.43
CA HIS A 509 8.84 -25.95 -1.28
C HIS A 509 8.24 -26.37 0.07
N ILE A 510 7.59 -27.53 0.10
CA ILE A 510 7.21 -28.15 1.38
C ILE A 510 8.49 -28.41 2.21
N ILE A 511 8.47 -28.02 3.47
CA ILE A 511 9.58 -28.29 4.39
C ILE A 511 9.78 -29.80 4.54
N ARG A 512 11.04 -30.22 4.68
CA ARG A 512 11.40 -31.65 4.84
C ARG A 512 11.31 -32.14 6.29
N THR A 513 10.89 -31.27 7.20
CA THR A 513 10.56 -31.60 8.58
C THR A 513 9.06 -31.64 8.77
N MET A 514 8.61 -32.17 9.91
CA MET A 514 7.19 -32.15 10.24
C MET A 514 6.70 -30.71 10.45
N ALA A 515 5.56 -30.34 9.86
CA ALA A 515 4.92 -29.03 10.05
C ALA A 515 4.45 -28.85 11.51
N PRO A 516 4.43 -27.63 12.00
CA PRO A 516 4.73 -26.34 11.38
C PRO A 516 6.21 -25.94 11.40
N GLY A 517 7.13 -26.88 11.43
CA GLY A 517 8.56 -26.67 11.58
C GLY A 517 9.03 -26.79 13.05
N PRO A 518 10.35 -26.99 13.28
CA PRO A 518 10.84 -27.34 14.60
C PRO A 518 10.57 -26.29 15.68
N GLY A 519 10.70 -25.00 15.37
CA GLY A 519 10.49 -23.92 16.33
C GLY A 519 9.04 -23.79 16.75
N LEU A 520 8.13 -23.65 15.79
CA LEU A 520 6.70 -23.56 16.06
C LEU A 520 6.14 -24.86 16.67
N SER A 521 6.60 -26.03 16.22
CA SER A 521 6.19 -27.32 16.82
C SER A 521 6.54 -27.39 18.31
N ARG A 522 7.73 -26.94 18.69
CA ARG A 522 8.14 -26.87 20.09
C ARG A 522 7.31 -25.85 20.87
N LEU A 523 7.13 -24.66 20.32
CA LEU A 523 6.43 -23.56 20.97
C LEU A 523 4.95 -23.86 21.18
N CYS A 524 4.27 -24.34 20.13
CA CYS A 524 2.84 -24.66 20.18
C CYS A 524 2.54 -26.03 20.79
N GLY A 525 3.55 -26.91 20.98
CA GLY A 525 3.35 -28.27 21.47
C GLY A 525 2.60 -29.18 20.50
N VAL A 526 2.67 -28.90 19.19
CA VAL A 526 1.93 -29.63 18.16
C VAL A 526 2.83 -30.11 17.03
N ARG A 527 2.38 -31.19 16.38
CA ARG A 527 2.93 -31.71 15.13
C ARG A 527 1.79 -31.97 14.19
N VAL A 528 1.93 -31.58 12.93
CA VAL A 528 0.91 -31.82 11.89
C VAL A 528 1.31 -33.08 11.13
N GLU A 529 0.63 -34.17 11.41
CA GLU A 529 0.89 -35.48 10.76
C GLU A 529 0.13 -35.61 9.44
N GLU A 530 -1.06 -35.03 9.38
CA GLU A 530 -1.93 -35.09 8.21
C GLU A 530 -2.79 -33.83 8.14
N PHE A 531 -3.07 -33.37 6.96
CA PHE A 531 -4.03 -32.28 6.72
C PHE A 531 -4.89 -32.61 5.52
N GLY A 532 -6.13 -32.14 5.58
CA GLY A 532 -7.11 -32.35 4.53
C GLY A 532 -8.26 -31.36 4.64
N ARG A 533 -9.11 -31.36 3.61
CA ARG A 533 -10.29 -30.53 3.60
C ARG A 533 -11.42 -31.23 4.35
N VAL A 534 -12.08 -30.53 5.28
CA VAL A 534 -13.28 -31.02 5.94
C VAL A 534 -14.48 -30.83 4.98
N ALA A 535 -15.09 -31.95 4.58
CA ALA A 535 -16.24 -31.96 3.67
C ALA A 535 -17.54 -31.95 4.47
N GLU A 536 -17.88 -30.88 5.17
CA GLU A 536 -19.23 -30.67 5.71
C GLU A 536 -19.96 -29.59 4.92
N PRO A 537 -21.23 -29.78 4.55
CA PRO A 537 -22.01 -28.76 3.84
C PRO A 537 -22.14 -27.49 4.71
N GLY A 538 -21.69 -26.36 4.22
CA GLY A 538 -21.81 -25.05 4.87
C GLY A 538 -20.59 -24.62 5.73
N VAL A 539 -19.52 -25.41 5.78
CA VAL A 539 -18.26 -25.01 6.43
C VAL A 539 -17.19 -24.77 5.37
N ASP A 540 -16.86 -23.54 5.12
CA ASP A 540 -15.73 -23.18 4.26
C ASP A 540 -14.41 -23.56 4.93
N GLY A 541 -13.73 -24.55 4.36
CA GLY A 541 -12.34 -24.90 4.53
C GLY A 541 -11.78 -24.91 5.96
N LEU A 542 -12.13 -25.89 6.81
CA LEU A 542 -11.48 -26.11 8.09
C LEU A 542 -10.44 -27.23 7.97
N PHE A 543 -9.22 -26.99 8.43
CA PHE A 543 -8.19 -28.00 8.60
C PHE A 543 -8.12 -28.40 10.09
N VAL A 544 -8.04 -29.70 10.36
CA VAL A 544 -7.91 -30.20 11.73
C VAL A 544 -6.46 -30.49 12.01
N LEU A 545 -5.91 -29.84 13.03
CA LEU A 545 -4.59 -30.17 13.60
C LEU A 545 -4.79 -31.22 14.69
N GLN A 546 -4.09 -32.33 14.59
CA GLN A 546 -4.08 -33.34 15.65
C GLN A 546 -2.89 -33.11 16.57
N GLY A 547 -3.14 -32.96 17.86
CA GLY A 547 -2.12 -32.68 18.88
C GLY A 547 -1.53 -33.92 19.53
N GLY A 548 -0.34 -33.74 20.06
CA GLY A 548 0.68 -34.68 20.47
C GLY A 548 0.42 -35.61 21.65
N GLU A 549 1.47 -36.28 22.04
CA GLU A 549 1.60 -37.41 22.94
C GLU A 549 0.78 -37.31 24.25
N GLY A 550 -0.18 -38.21 24.45
CA GLY A 550 -0.70 -38.55 25.78
C GLY A 550 -2.23 -38.53 25.96
N GLY A 551 -3.05 -38.36 24.96
CA GLY A 551 -4.51 -38.37 25.11
C GLY A 551 -5.22 -39.15 24.01
N SER A 552 -6.24 -39.93 24.39
CA SER A 552 -7.07 -40.73 23.52
C SER A 552 -7.54 -39.95 22.27
N HIS A 553 -7.27 -40.49 21.10
CA HIS A 553 -7.62 -39.99 19.78
C HIS A 553 -9.12 -39.69 19.64
N LYS A 554 -9.52 -38.45 19.88
CA LYS A 554 -10.78 -37.91 19.36
C LYS A 554 -10.44 -36.61 18.64
N PRO A 555 -10.89 -36.42 17.38
CA PRO A 555 -10.72 -35.17 16.68
C PRO A 555 -11.39 -34.04 17.47
N ALA A 556 -10.66 -32.96 17.71
CA ALA A 556 -11.24 -31.76 18.30
C ALA A 556 -12.27 -31.20 17.31
N LYS A 557 -13.55 -31.24 17.67
CA LYS A 557 -14.58 -30.53 16.94
C LYS A 557 -14.49 -29.05 17.30
N MET A 558 -14.04 -28.22 16.36
CA MET A 558 -14.26 -26.78 16.47
C MET A 558 -15.67 -26.48 15.96
N HIS A 559 -16.50 -25.91 16.83
CA HIS A 559 -17.80 -25.37 16.42
C HIS A 559 -17.60 -24.02 15.74
N PRO A 560 -18.34 -23.69 14.65
CA PRO A 560 -18.30 -22.37 14.07
C PRO A 560 -18.76 -21.33 15.10
N ALA A 561 -18.06 -20.22 15.18
CA ALA A 561 -18.47 -19.07 15.98
C ALA A 561 -19.81 -18.55 15.41
N GLY A 562 -20.93 -18.82 16.09
CA GLY A 562 -22.25 -18.34 15.66
C GLY A 562 -23.44 -19.22 16.04
N SER A 563 -23.27 -20.40 16.66
CA SER A 563 -24.41 -21.13 17.22
C SER A 563 -24.55 -20.80 18.70
N THR A 564 -25.47 -19.88 19.01
CA THR A 564 -26.05 -19.78 20.35
C THR A 564 -26.93 -21.01 20.57
N GLU A 565 -26.49 -21.93 21.39
CA GLU A 565 -27.24 -22.63 22.42
C GLU A 565 -26.32 -22.86 23.60
#